data_ecd89dcb22d93a679af094e3eabab93b
#
_entry.id   ecd89dcb22d93a679af094e3eabab93b
#
_cell.length_a   1.000
_cell.length_b   1.000
_cell.length_c   1.000
_cell.angle_alpha   90.00
_cell.angle_beta   90.00
_cell.angle_gamma   90.00
#
_symmetry.space_group_name_H-M   'P 1'
#
loop_
_entity.id
_entity.type
_entity.pdbx_description
1 polymer ?
#
loop_
_entity_poly.entity_id
_entity_poly.type
_entity_poly.pdbx_seq_one_letter_code
_entity_poly.pdbx_strand_id
1 'polypeptide(L)'
;MMTKNADKKREQMLMFCMDDMVPQNHMLRLIDKAIDWTFIYDLVEDKYCLDNGRPSMDPVMLIKIPMIQYLYGIKSMRQTMKEIEVNVAYRWFLGLDMLDPVPHFSTFGKNYTRRFKDTDLFEQIFSKILEDCMKYKLVDTEQIFVDATHVKACANSKKMRKRIAREQTLWYEKELNKEIKKDRIAHDKKPLKDKKPPKPPLSGNGDADHPQDKEDVSEDVKTQKCSITDPESGWFRKGEHKHVFAYAIETACDKHGWILGYSVHPGNEHDSRTFKSLYDKLKGYQPEMIVADAGYKTPAIAHLLLEDEIKPLFPYKRPMTKEGFFKKYEYAYDEYYDCYIYVPKIKY
;
A
#
# COMPACT_ATOMS: atom_id res chain seq x y z
N MET A 1 -47.87 -8.65 -25.44
CA MET A 1 -48.25 -7.38 -26.12
C MET A 1 -47.01 -6.49 -26.17
N MET A 2 -46.54 -6.09 -27.36
CA MET A 2 -45.37 -5.25 -27.50
C MET A 2 -45.79 -3.77 -27.46
N THR A 3 -45.30 -3.02 -26.47
CA THR A 3 -45.53 -1.57 -26.36
C THR A 3 -44.56 -0.83 -27.24
N LYS A 4 -45.02 -0.05 -28.20
CA LYS A 4 -44.22 0.84 -29.01
C LYS A 4 -44.23 2.22 -28.38
N ASN A 5 -43.05 2.67 -27.90
CA ASN A 5 -42.87 4.02 -27.33
C ASN A 5 -42.62 5.00 -28.48
N ALA A 6 -43.66 5.44 -29.18
CA ALA A 6 -43.56 6.31 -30.37
C ALA A 6 -43.37 7.80 -29.97
N ASP A 7 -43.86 8.24 -28.81
CA ASP A 7 -43.82 9.63 -28.38
C ASP A 7 -42.57 9.87 -27.53
N LYS A 8 -41.54 10.46 -28.15
CA LYS A 8 -40.32 10.87 -27.47
C LYS A 8 -40.54 12.22 -26.79
N LYS A 9 -40.94 12.21 -25.53
CA LYS A 9 -41.17 13.43 -24.70
C LYS A 9 -39.85 14.09 -24.23
N ARG A 10 -38.84 14.19 -25.12
CA ARG A 10 -37.52 14.77 -24.78
C ARG A 10 -37.58 16.31 -24.65
N GLU A 11 -38.56 16.93 -25.24
CA GLU A 11 -38.76 18.37 -25.24
C GLU A 11 -39.72 18.87 -24.16
N GLN A 12 -40.20 17.98 -23.32
CA GLN A 12 -41.09 18.33 -22.22
C GLN A 12 -40.32 19.14 -21.18
N MET A 13 -40.74 20.37 -20.93
CA MET A 13 -40.24 21.17 -19.84
C MET A 13 -40.83 20.68 -18.51
N LEU A 14 -39.96 20.38 -17.58
CA LEU A 14 -40.30 19.98 -16.23
C LEU A 14 -39.59 20.92 -15.24
N MET A 15 -40.26 21.30 -14.17
CA MET A 15 -39.69 22.12 -13.12
C MET A 15 -39.48 21.27 -11.89
N PHE A 16 -38.23 20.91 -11.61
CA PHE A 16 -37.81 20.17 -10.41
C PHE A 16 -36.37 20.58 -10.04
N CYS A 17 -36.00 20.39 -8.79
CA CYS A 17 -34.64 20.63 -8.38
C CYS A 17 -33.80 19.36 -8.55
N MET A 18 -32.48 19.50 -8.57
CA MET A 18 -31.55 18.38 -8.73
C MET A 18 -31.69 17.38 -7.57
N ASP A 19 -32.07 17.88 -6.38
CA ASP A 19 -32.29 17.03 -5.21
C ASP A 19 -33.45 16.06 -5.42
N ASP A 20 -34.49 16.46 -6.14
CA ASP A 20 -35.62 15.57 -6.46
C ASP A 20 -35.25 14.47 -7.47
N MET A 21 -34.23 14.72 -8.30
CA MET A 21 -33.81 13.77 -9.34
C MET A 21 -33.00 12.59 -8.81
N VAL A 22 -32.33 12.75 -7.67
CA VAL A 22 -31.50 11.72 -7.08
C VAL A 22 -32.33 10.97 -6.01
N PRO A 23 -32.55 9.64 -6.14
CA PRO A 23 -33.32 8.88 -5.16
C PRO A 23 -32.75 8.98 -3.74
N GLN A 24 -33.60 9.02 -2.73
CA GLN A 24 -33.19 9.14 -1.32
C GLN A 24 -32.31 7.98 -0.82
N ASN A 25 -32.48 6.78 -1.38
CA ASN A 25 -31.70 5.59 -1.08
C ASN A 25 -30.45 5.45 -1.98
N HIS A 26 -30.11 6.45 -2.77
CA HIS A 26 -28.94 6.38 -3.65
C HIS A 26 -27.65 6.36 -2.83
N MET A 27 -26.70 5.50 -3.20
CA MET A 27 -25.45 5.28 -2.47
C MET A 27 -24.69 6.59 -2.18
N LEU A 28 -24.59 7.50 -3.15
CA LEU A 28 -23.88 8.79 -2.95
C LEU A 28 -24.57 9.67 -1.91
N ARG A 29 -25.92 9.62 -1.78
CA ARG A 29 -26.61 10.34 -0.71
C ARG A 29 -26.28 9.75 0.66
N LEU A 30 -26.23 8.43 0.75
CA LEU A 30 -25.89 7.76 2.01
C LEU A 30 -24.46 8.10 2.44
N ILE A 31 -23.51 8.11 1.49
CA ILE A 31 -22.13 8.50 1.73
C ILE A 31 -22.02 9.99 2.13
N ASP A 32 -22.72 10.87 1.42
CA ASP A 32 -22.68 12.31 1.70
C ASP A 32 -23.25 12.64 3.08
N LYS A 33 -24.28 11.92 3.49
CA LYS A 33 -24.87 12.04 4.82
C LYS A 33 -23.99 11.44 5.93
N ALA A 34 -23.26 10.35 5.62
CA ALA A 34 -22.46 9.65 6.59
C ALA A 34 -21.11 10.34 6.92
N ILE A 35 -20.57 11.11 5.97
CA ILE A 35 -19.26 11.76 6.10
C ILE A 35 -19.46 13.27 6.16
N ASP A 36 -18.99 13.88 7.23
CA ASP A 36 -18.82 15.32 7.31
C ASP A 36 -17.54 15.73 6.56
N TRP A 37 -17.69 16.30 5.39
CA TRP A 37 -16.57 16.67 4.53
C TRP A 37 -15.83 17.95 4.95
N THR A 38 -16.30 18.66 5.96
CA THR A 38 -15.73 19.96 6.37
C THR A 38 -14.30 19.85 6.85
N PHE A 39 -13.92 18.72 7.46
CA PHE A 39 -12.55 18.48 7.92
C PHE A 39 -11.49 18.54 6.81
N ILE A 40 -11.90 18.35 5.54
CA ILE A 40 -10.98 18.44 4.40
C ILE A 40 -10.45 19.86 4.25
N TYR A 41 -11.27 20.87 4.51
CA TYR A 41 -10.83 22.27 4.45
C TYR A 41 -9.69 22.53 5.44
N ASP A 42 -9.84 22.05 6.67
CA ASP A 42 -8.83 22.23 7.72
C ASP A 42 -7.51 21.53 7.35
N LEU A 43 -7.58 20.37 6.70
CA LEU A 43 -6.40 19.59 6.28
C LEU A 43 -5.62 20.22 5.12
N VAL A 44 -6.24 21.09 4.34
CA VAL A 44 -5.61 21.65 3.13
C VAL A 44 -5.46 23.16 3.14
N GLU A 45 -5.96 23.86 4.16
CA GLU A 45 -5.96 25.34 4.23
C GLU A 45 -4.56 25.92 3.99
N ASP A 46 -3.53 25.33 4.58
CA ASP A 46 -2.14 25.73 4.43
C ASP A 46 -1.56 25.58 3.01
N LYS A 47 -2.23 24.83 2.14
CA LYS A 47 -1.85 24.63 0.73
C LYS A 47 -2.47 25.66 -0.22
N TYR A 48 -3.31 26.53 0.30
CA TYR A 48 -4.02 27.56 -0.48
C TYR A 48 -3.59 28.95 -0.06
N CYS A 49 -3.42 29.84 -1.04
CA CYS A 49 -3.13 31.24 -0.78
C CYS A 49 -4.43 31.99 -0.52
N LEU A 50 -4.48 32.78 0.58
CA LEU A 50 -5.68 33.48 1.00
C LEU A 50 -5.98 34.70 0.13
N ASP A 51 -4.93 35.41 -0.30
CA ASP A 51 -5.07 36.79 -0.84
C ASP A 51 -4.68 36.95 -2.32
N ASN A 52 -4.21 35.90 -2.98
CA ASN A 52 -3.68 36.02 -4.34
C ASN A 52 -4.04 34.85 -5.25
N GLY A 53 -4.40 35.17 -6.50
CA GLY A 53 -4.62 34.21 -7.56
C GLY A 53 -6.09 34.04 -7.98
N ARG A 54 -6.27 33.23 -9.04
CA ARG A 54 -7.61 32.83 -9.49
C ARG A 54 -8.26 31.92 -8.45
N PRO A 55 -9.58 32.08 -8.16
CA PRO A 55 -10.29 31.13 -7.30
C PRO A 55 -10.01 29.69 -7.67
N SER A 56 -9.62 28.90 -6.68
CA SER A 56 -9.32 27.48 -6.87
C SER A 56 -10.61 26.67 -6.93
N MET A 57 -10.50 25.44 -7.43
CA MET A 57 -11.58 24.47 -7.25
C MET A 57 -11.70 24.10 -5.77
N ASP A 58 -12.93 23.82 -5.37
CA ASP A 58 -13.24 23.29 -4.03
C ASP A 58 -12.42 22.01 -3.75
N PRO A 59 -11.63 21.98 -2.66
CA PRO A 59 -10.87 20.80 -2.29
C PRO A 59 -11.73 19.57 -2.01
N VAL A 60 -12.92 19.72 -1.44
CA VAL A 60 -13.86 18.62 -1.21
C VAL A 60 -14.28 18.00 -2.53
N MET A 61 -14.61 18.83 -3.55
CA MET A 61 -14.90 18.32 -4.90
C MET A 61 -13.71 17.54 -5.46
N LEU A 62 -12.46 18.03 -5.28
CA LEU A 62 -11.27 17.35 -5.77
C LEU A 62 -11.07 15.96 -5.12
N ILE A 63 -11.52 15.77 -3.89
CA ILE A 63 -11.46 14.45 -3.21
C ILE A 63 -12.65 13.57 -3.63
N LYS A 64 -13.85 14.13 -3.80
CA LYS A 64 -15.04 13.39 -4.23
C LYS A 64 -14.93 12.83 -5.66
N ILE A 65 -14.22 13.50 -6.57
CA ILE A 65 -14.04 13.04 -7.97
C ILE A 65 -13.37 11.67 -8.06
N PRO A 66 -12.16 11.42 -7.52
CA PRO A 66 -11.56 10.08 -7.54
C PRO A 66 -12.38 9.06 -6.75
N MET A 67 -13.11 9.50 -5.71
CA MET A 67 -14.01 8.61 -4.99
C MET A 67 -15.11 8.06 -5.91
N ILE A 68 -15.76 8.89 -6.74
CA ILE A 68 -16.70 8.43 -7.77
C ILE A 68 -16.00 7.43 -8.71
N GLN A 69 -14.80 7.75 -9.17
CA GLN A 69 -14.04 6.90 -10.07
C GLN A 69 -13.86 5.48 -9.51
N TYR A 70 -13.45 5.37 -8.26
CA TYR A 70 -13.19 4.07 -7.63
C TYR A 70 -14.48 3.34 -7.23
N LEU A 71 -15.47 4.03 -6.67
CA LEU A 71 -16.75 3.43 -6.28
C LEU A 71 -17.48 2.79 -7.45
N TYR A 72 -17.42 3.41 -8.63
CA TYR A 72 -18.12 2.94 -9.84
C TYR A 72 -17.20 2.22 -10.83
N GLY A 73 -15.95 1.97 -10.46
CA GLY A 73 -14.99 1.22 -11.30
C GLY A 73 -14.67 1.89 -12.64
N ILE A 74 -14.71 3.22 -12.71
CA ILE A 74 -14.44 3.97 -13.94
C ILE A 74 -12.95 3.93 -14.26
N LYS A 75 -12.60 3.53 -15.47
CA LYS A 75 -11.20 3.17 -15.83
C LYS A 75 -10.21 4.34 -15.87
N SER A 76 -10.66 5.58 -16.01
CA SER A 76 -9.76 6.73 -16.13
C SER A 76 -10.42 8.03 -15.69
N MET A 77 -9.63 8.97 -15.21
CA MET A 77 -10.07 10.33 -14.85
C MET A 77 -10.77 11.05 -16.02
N ARG A 78 -10.29 10.84 -17.26
CA ARG A 78 -10.93 11.40 -18.46
C ARG A 78 -12.35 10.86 -18.64
N GLN A 79 -12.55 9.57 -18.43
CA GLN A 79 -13.88 8.96 -18.52
C GLN A 79 -14.74 9.43 -17.35
N THR A 80 -14.19 9.54 -16.14
CA THR A 80 -14.90 10.05 -14.97
C THR A 80 -15.50 11.42 -15.24
N MET A 81 -14.73 12.35 -15.83
CA MET A 81 -15.26 13.68 -16.17
C MET A 81 -16.41 13.63 -17.17
N LYS A 82 -16.33 12.76 -18.17
CA LYS A 82 -17.42 12.56 -19.15
C LYS A 82 -18.68 11.96 -18.51
N GLU A 83 -18.51 11.04 -17.56
CA GLU A 83 -19.65 10.50 -16.80
C GLU A 83 -20.29 11.57 -15.91
N ILE A 84 -19.49 12.41 -15.28
CA ILE A 84 -19.98 13.55 -14.46
C ILE A 84 -20.79 14.54 -15.32
N GLU A 85 -20.41 14.75 -16.58
CA GLU A 85 -21.15 15.66 -17.48
C GLU A 85 -22.62 15.26 -17.65
N VAL A 86 -22.92 13.96 -17.68
CA VAL A 86 -24.26 13.43 -18.01
C VAL A 86 -24.98 12.77 -16.84
N ASN A 87 -24.32 12.53 -15.73
CA ASN A 87 -24.90 11.82 -14.58
C ASN A 87 -25.31 12.81 -13.48
N VAL A 88 -26.60 12.94 -13.27
CA VAL A 88 -27.18 13.87 -12.27
C VAL A 88 -26.74 13.53 -10.85
N ALA A 89 -26.66 12.24 -10.47
CA ALA A 89 -26.25 11.85 -9.14
C ALA A 89 -24.78 12.20 -8.84
N TYR A 90 -23.92 12.12 -9.85
CA TYR A 90 -22.51 12.53 -9.71
C TYR A 90 -22.39 14.04 -9.55
N ARG A 91 -23.15 14.82 -10.37
CA ARG A 91 -23.18 16.28 -10.26
C ARG A 91 -23.69 16.72 -8.89
N TRP A 92 -24.79 16.12 -8.44
CA TRP A 92 -25.36 16.35 -7.12
C TRP A 92 -24.33 16.10 -6.01
N PHE A 93 -23.63 14.98 -6.03
CA PHE A 93 -22.63 14.62 -5.02
C PHE A 93 -21.45 15.58 -5.00
N LEU A 94 -21.09 16.14 -6.14
CA LEU A 94 -20.01 17.13 -6.28
C LEU A 94 -20.42 18.55 -5.97
N GLY A 95 -21.72 18.82 -5.77
CA GLY A 95 -22.26 20.16 -5.60
C GLY A 95 -22.26 21.00 -6.89
N LEU A 96 -22.24 20.35 -8.06
CA LEU A 96 -22.33 21.02 -9.36
C LEU A 96 -23.79 21.19 -9.76
N ASP A 97 -24.16 22.38 -10.24
CA ASP A 97 -25.45 22.60 -10.87
C ASP A 97 -25.53 21.96 -12.27
N MET A 98 -26.72 21.83 -12.84
CA MET A 98 -26.94 21.21 -14.15
C MET A 98 -26.18 21.89 -15.28
N LEU A 99 -25.96 23.20 -15.17
CA LEU A 99 -25.26 24.00 -16.18
C LEU A 99 -23.78 24.27 -15.83
N ASP A 100 -23.35 23.91 -14.65
CA ASP A 100 -21.97 24.15 -14.24
C ASP A 100 -20.99 23.37 -15.14
N PRO A 101 -19.88 23.98 -15.55
CA PRO A 101 -18.88 23.29 -16.33
C PRO A 101 -18.15 22.24 -15.49
N VAL A 102 -18.06 21.03 -16.01
CA VAL A 102 -17.26 19.97 -15.39
C VAL A 102 -15.78 20.29 -15.57
N PRO A 103 -14.96 20.11 -14.53
CA PRO A 103 -13.53 20.39 -14.62
C PRO A 103 -12.83 19.52 -15.67
N HIS A 104 -11.84 20.07 -16.32
CA HIS A 104 -11.02 19.27 -17.22
C HIS A 104 -10.19 18.25 -16.43
N PHE A 105 -10.06 17.01 -16.94
CA PHE A 105 -9.34 15.91 -16.26
C PHE A 105 -7.90 16.27 -15.84
N SER A 106 -7.19 17.12 -16.60
CA SER A 106 -5.85 17.58 -16.25
C SER A 106 -5.81 18.51 -15.05
N THR A 107 -6.94 19.15 -14.70
CA THR A 107 -7.02 20.06 -13.54
C THR A 107 -6.83 19.29 -12.25
N PHE A 108 -7.47 18.12 -12.12
CA PHE A 108 -7.22 17.22 -11.00
C PHE A 108 -5.73 16.86 -10.88
N GLY A 109 -5.13 16.34 -11.96
CA GLY A 109 -3.72 15.96 -11.95
C GLY A 109 -2.76 17.09 -11.60
N LYS A 110 -3.03 18.32 -12.09
CA LYS A 110 -2.23 19.50 -11.72
C LYS A 110 -2.38 19.89 -10.25
N ASN A 111 -3.59 19.84 -9.71
CA ASN A 111 -3.84 20.13 -8.28
C ASN A 111 -3.18 19.06 -7.41
N TYR A 112 -3.33 17.78 -7.75
CA TYR A 112 -2.66 16.67 -7.06
C TYR A 112 -1.16 16.90 -7.01
N THR A 113 -0.50 17.09 -8.16
CA THR A 113 0.96 17.24 -8.23
C THR A 113 1.47 18.47 -7.49
N ARG A 114 0.70 19.57 -7.46
CA ARG A 114 1.16 20.83 -6.86
C ARG A 114 0.89 20.96 -5.37
N ARG A 115 -0.17 20.28 -4.86
CA ARG A 115 -0.64 20.51 -3.49
C ARG A 115 -0.68 19.25 -2.65
N PHE A 116 -1.05 18.09 -3.24
CA PHE A 116 -1.34 16.88 -2.48
C PHE A 116 -0.26 15.82 -2.61
N LYS A 117 0.53 15.86 -3.71
CA LYS A 117 1.66 14.96 -3.88
C LYS A 117 2.68 15.19 -2.76
N ASP A 118 3.27 14.12 -2.26
CA ASP A 118 4.24 14.14 -1.17
C ASP A 118 3.70 14.66 0.18
N THR A 119 2.35 14.61 0.35
CA THR A 119 1.67 14.84 1.61
C THR A 119 0.99 13.58 2.10
N ASP A 120 0.67 13.53 3.38
CA ASP A 120 -0.09 12.45 4.03
C ASP A 120 -1.62 12.68 4.01
N LEU A 121 -2.10 13.62 3.18
CA LEU A 121 -3.51 14.02 3.12
C LEU A 121 -4.47 12.83 2.99
N PHE A 122 -4.21 11.92 2.04
CA PHE A 122 -5.10 10.76 1.84
C PHE A 122 -5.06 9.78 3.02
N GLU A 123 -3.93 9.68 3.70
CA GLU A 123 -3.79 8.90 4.92
C GLU A 123 -4.56 9.52 6.09
N GLN A 124 -4.51 10.85 6.22
CA GLN A 124 -5.30 11.57 7.22
C GLN A 124 -6.81 11.45 6.97
N ILE A 125 -7.25 11.56 5.70
CA ILE A 125 -8.65 11.32 5.33
C ILE A 125 -9.08 9.89 5.68
N PHE A 126 -8.26 8.90 5.35
CA PHE A 126 -8.51 7.50 5.69
C PHE A 126 -8.64 7.31 7.20
N SER A 127 -7.69 7.83 7.98
CA SER A 127 -7.68 7.74 9.44
C SER A 127 -8.93 8.38 10.05
N LYS A 128 -9.33 9.55 9.53
CA LYS A 128 -10.53 10.25 10.03
C LYS A 128 -11.81 9.46 9.81
N ILE A 129 -11.99 8.88 8.62
CA ILE A 129 -13.15 8.03 8.31
C ILE A 129 -13.12 6.77 9.17
N LEU A 130 -11.95 6.17 9.37
CA LEU A 130 -11.79 4.98 10.21
C LEU A 130 -12.12 5.26 11.67
N GLU A 131 -11.68 6.40 12.22
CA GLU A 131 -12.04 6.86 13.57
C GLU A 131 -13.55 6.95 13.75
N ASP A 132 -14.27 7.48 12.77
CA ASP A 132 -15.72 7.58 12.81
C ASP A 132 -16.37 6.19 12.76
N CYS A 133 -15.87 5.27 11.94
CA CYS A 133 -16.30 3.87 11.94
C CYS A 133 -16.07 3.20 13.31
N MET A 134 -14.95 3.47 13.97
CA MET A 134 -14.66 2.96 15.32
C MET A 134 -15.60 3.53 16.38
N LYS A 135 -15.98 4.82 16.31
CA LYS A 135 -16.97 5.43 17.20
C LYS A 135 -18.31 4.71 17.13
N TYR A 136 -18.71 4.28 15.93
CA TYR A 136 -19.92 3.48 15.72
C TYR A 136 -19.76 1.99 16.04
N LYS A 137 -18.59 1.55 16.55
CA LYS A 137 -18.28 0.15 16.89
C LYS A 137 -18.44 -0.81 15.70
N LEU A 138 -18.14 -0.34 14.49
CA LEU A 138 -18.19 -1.15 13.28
C LEU A 138 -16.92 -1.98 13.07
N VAL A 139 -15.85 -1.58 13.74
CA VAL A 139 -14.49 -2.13 13.58
C VAL A 139 -14.09 -2.89 14.85
N ASP A 140 -13.52 -4.05 14.68
CA ASP A 140 -12.97 -4.89 15.74
C ASP A 140 -11.45 -4.92 15.64
N THR A 141 -10.75 -4.41 16.66
CA THR A 141 -9.28 -4.31 16.66
C THR A 141 -8.59 -5.44 17.42
N GLU A 142 -9.32 -6.37 18.05
CA GLU A 142 -8.72 -7.47 18.81
C GLU A 142 -7.89 -8.40 17.93
N GLN A 143 -8.38 -8.70 16.72
CA GLN A 143 -7.75 -9.60 15.78
C GLN A 143 -7.50 -8.89 14.45
N ILE A 144 -6.23 -8.75 14.09
CA ILE A 144 -5.83 -8.10 12.84
C ILE A 144 -5.26 -9.13 11.87
N PHE A 145 -5.74 -9.11 10.64
CA PHE A 145 -5.29 -9.95 9.54
C PHE A 145 -4.44 -9.10 8.59
N VAL A 146 -3.23 -9.56 8.30
CA VAL A 146 -2.29 -8.87 7.41
C VAL A 146 -2.01 -9.71 6.18
N ASP A 147 -2.16 -9.10 5.02
CA ASP A 147 -1.86 -9.72 3.73
C ASP A 147 -1.31 -8.68 2.74
N ALA A 148 -0.54 -9.15 1.77
CA ALA A 148 0.04 -8.31 0.73
C ALA A 148 -0.48 -8.69 -0.65
N THR A 149 -0.82 -7.66 -1.43
CA THR A 149 -1.23 -7.84 -2.82
C THR A 149 -0.34 -7.03 -3.76
N HIS A 150 -0.10 -7.53 -4.99
CA HIS A 150 0.71 -6.84 -5.97
C HIS A 150 -0.16 -6.16 -7.03
N VAL A 151 0.02 -4.86 -7.18
CA VAL A 151 -0.66 -4.04 -8.18
C VAL A 151 0.33 -3.66 -9.27
N LYS A 152 -0.03 -3.96 -10.53
CA LYS A 152 0.80 -3.62 -11.69
C LYS A 152 0.94 -2.10 -11.82
N ALA A 153 2.18 -1.62 -11.90
CA ALA A 153 2.48 -0.22 -12.14
C ALA A 153 2.14 0.19 -13.58
N CYS A 154 1.78 1.46 -13.78
CA CYS A 154 1.61 2.05 -15.10
C CYS A 154 2.98 2.39 -15.72
N ALA A 155 3.84 1.40 -15.84
CA ALA A 155 5.22 1.54 -16.27
C ALA A 155 5.49 0.83 -17.58
N ASN A 156 6.30 1.45 -18.45
CA ASN A 156 6.72 0.82 -19.69
C ASN A 156 7.85 -0.18 -19.40
N SER A 157 7.56 -1.47 -19.52
CA SER A 157 8.52 -2.55 -19.26
C SER A 157 9.72 -2.59 -20.19
N LYS A 158 9.64 -1.93 -21.35
CA LYS A 158 10.75 -1.81 -22.31
C LYS A 158 11.69 -0.65 -21.98
N LYS A 159 11.22 0.37 -21.26
CA LYS A 159 12.02 1.52 -20.81
C LYS A 159 12.52 1.27 -19.39
N MET A 160 13.66 0.61 -19.28
CA MET A 160 14.27 0.29 -17.99
C MET A 160 15.76 0.63 -17.99
N ARG A 161 16.29 0.94 -16.81
CA ARG A 161 17.73 1.12 -16.55
C ARG A 161 18.17 0.17 -15.43
N LYS A 162 19.43 -0.22 -15.44
CA LYS A 162 20.03 -0.90 -14.31
C LYS A 162 20.39 0.16 -13.26
N ARG A 163 20.02 -0.06 -12.02
CA ARG A 163 20.40 0.76 -10.88
C ARG A 163 21.14 -0.13 -9.89
N ILE A 164 22.20 0.38 -9.30
CA ILE A 164 22.83 -0.28 -8.17
C ILE A 164 21.78 -0.34 -7.06
N ALA A 165 21.48 -1.53 -6.58
CA ALA A 165 20.58 -1.70 -5.45
C ALA A 165 21.27 -1.00 -4.27
N ARG A 166 20.73 0.14 -3.84
CA ARG A 166 21.10 0.67 -2.53
C ARG A 166 20.71 -0.38 -1.53
N GLU A 167 21.65 -0.81 -0.70
CA GLU A 167 21.31 -1.54 0.52
C GLU A 167 20.45 -0.59 1.36
N GLN A 168 19.14 -0.71 1.17
CA GLN A 168 18.22 -0.12 2.13
C GLN A 168 18.43 -0.93 3.40
N THR A 169 19.06 -0.30 4.38
CA THR A 169 19.16 -0.83 5.74
C THR A 169 17.75 -0.78 6.33
N LEU A 170 16.94 -1.72 5.90
CA LEU A 170 15.60 -1.86 6.38
C LEU A 170 15.66 -2.30 7.85
N TRP A 171 14.64 -1.93 8.60
CA TRP A 171 14.51 -2.32 10.01
C TRP A 171 14.83 -3.81 10.21
N TYR A 172 14.31 -4.68 9.35
CA TYR A 172 14.56 -6.12 9.38
C TYR A 172 16.04 -6.49 9.43
N GLU A 173 16.86 -5.90 8.58
CA GLU A 173 18.32 -6.20 8.55
C GLU A 173 19.03 -5.70 9.79
N LYS A 174 18.56 -4.57 10.37
CA LYS A 174 19.09 -4.05 11.62
C LYS A 174 18.74 -4.96 12.80
N GLU A 175 17.49 -5.41 12.89
CA GLU A 175 17.05 -6.32 13.96
C GLU A 175 17.72 -7.69 13.85
N LEU A 176 17.76 -8.26 12.65
CA LEU A 176 18.45 -9.53 12.41
C LEU A 176 19.93 -9.44 12.82
N ASN A 177 20.61 -8.36 12.48
CA ASN A 177 22.01 -8.17 12.89
C ASN A 177 22.16 -7.98 14.41
N LYS A 178 21.20 -7.35 15.09
CA LYS A 178 21.20 -7.27 16.56
C LYS A 178 21.04 -8.65 17.20
N GLU A 179 20.10 -9.45 16.72
CA GLU A 179 19.89 -10.82 17.22
C GLU A 179 21.11 -11.71 16.97
N ILE A 180 21.69 -11.66 15.77
CA ILE A 180 22.93 -12.39 15.48
C ILE A 180 24.05 -11.95 16.41
N LYS A 181 24.18 -10.66 16.70
CA LYS A 181 25.19 -10.18 17.64
C LYS A 181 24.94 -10.66 19.07
N LYS A 182 23.68 -10.63 19.55
CA LYS A 182 23.30 -11.17 20.86
C LYS A 182 23.62 -12.68 20.98
N ASP A 183 23.20 -13.47 20.00
CA ASP A 183 23.44 -14.92 19.98
C ASP A 183 24.94 -15.24 19.97
N ARG A 184 25.74 -14.50 19.20
CA ARG A 184 27.19 -14.71 19.17
C ARG A 184 27.87 -14.38 20.48
N ILE A 185 27.41 -13.35 21.20
CA ILE A 185 27.91 -12.98 22.51
C ILE A 185 27.56 -14.08 23.53
N ALA A 186 26.31 -14.57 23.49
CA ALA A 186 25.86 -15.65 24.38
C ALA A 186 26.64 -16.96 24.20
N HIS A 187 27.24 -17.18 23.00
CA HIS A 187 28.02 -18.37 22.67
C HIS A 187 29.53 -18.10 22.56
N ASP A 188 30.04 -17.03 23.20
CA ASP A 188 31.48 -16.64 23.19
C ASP A 188 32.13 -16.59 21.79
N LYS A 189 31.34 -16.31 20.77
CA LYS A 189 31.85 -16.20 19.39
C LYS A 189 32.25 -14.73 19.07
N LYS A 190 33.36 -14.56 18.37
CA LYS A 190 33.83 -13.24 17.93
C LYS A 190 32.76 -12.52 17.12
N PRO A 191 32.53 -11.18 17.31
CA PRO A 191 31.57 -10.43 16.54
C PRO A 191 31.90 -10.48 15.05
N LEU A 192 30.87 -10.46 14.20
CA LEU A 192 31.04 -10.34 12.75
C LEU A 192 31.68 -8.98 12.43
N LYS A 193 32.68 -8.99 11.56
CA LYS A 193 33.25 -7.73 11.05
C LYS A 193 32.17 -6.98 10.27
N ASP A 194 31.91 -5.73 10.66
CA ASP A 194 31.00 -4.88 9.92
C ASP A 194 31.54 -4.70 8.49
N LYS A 195 30.75 -5.10 7.48
CA LYS A 195 31.06 -4.80 6.08
C LYS A 195 31.01 -3.29 5.91
N LYS A 196 32.12 -2.68 5.48
CA LYS A 196 32.14 -1.23 5.16
C LYS A 196 31.07 -0.96 4.10
N PRO A 197 30.21 0.06 4.28
CA PRO A 197 29.26 0.44 3.25
C PRO A 197 30.02 0.84 1.97
N PRO A 198 29.53 0.44 0.79
CA PRO A 198 30.10 0.90 -0.48
C PRO A 198 30.05 2.42 -0.55
N LYS A 199 31.12 3.05 -1.02
CA LYS A 199 31.16 4.51 -1.21
C LYS A 199 30.03 4.94 -2.14
N PRO A 200 29.28 6.01 -1.83
CA PRO A 200 28.24 6.51 -2.73
C PRO A 200 28.89 6.97 -4.05
N PRO A 201 28.28 6.68 -5.21
CA PRO A 201 28.73 7.22 -6.47
C PRO A 201 28.62 8.74 -6.44
N LEU A 202 29.70 9.42 -6.85
CA LEU A 202 29.75 10.87 -7.01
C LEU A 202 28.61 11.32 -7.96
N SER A 203 27.81 12.28 -7.49
CA SER A 203 26.81 12.98 -8.28
C SER A 203 27.51 13.76 -9.40
N GLY A 204 27.45 13.25 -10.61
CA GLY A 204 27.86 13.95 -11.83
C GLY A 204 26.65 14.26 -12.67
N ASN A 205 26.27 15.54 -12.74
CA ASN A 205 25.47 16.06 -13.84
C ASN A 205 26.31 16.00 -15.11
N GLY A 206 25.83 15.34 -16.14
CA GLY A 206 26.49 15.32 -17.43
C GLY A 206 25.69 14.54 -18.45
N ASP A 207 25.06 15.25 -19.36
CA ASP A 207 24.66 14.74 -20.66
C ASP A 207 25.88 14.13 -21.33
N ALA A 208 25.74 12.93 -21.91
CA ALA A 208 26.29 12.58 -23.19
C ALA A 208 26.22 11.08 -23.46
N ASP A 209 25.66 10.81 -24.58
CA ASP A 209 25.82 9.64 -25.42
C ASP A 209 27.32 9.28 -25.62
N HIS A 210 27.80 8.19 -24.99
CA HIS A 210 28.98 7.47 -25.44
C HIS A 210 28.99 6.03 -24.91
N PRO A 211 29.18 5.03 -25.81
CA PRO A 211 29.28 3.62 -25.43
C PRO A 211 30.75 3.27 -25.23
N GLN A 212 31.26 3.40 -24.04
CA GLN A 212 32.51 2.73 -23.57
C GLN A 212 32.84 3.23 -22.18
N ASP A 213 32.39 2.47 -21.16
CA ASP A 213 33.17 2.33 -19.93
C ASP A 213 32.70 1.04 -19.28
N LYS A 214 33.44 -0.02 -19.54
CA LYS A 214 33.44 -1.23 -18.71
C LYS A 214 34.27 -0.89 -17.47
N GLU A 215 33.63 -0.23 -16.52
CA GLU A 215 34.19 -0.23 -15.17
C GLU A 215 33.92 -1.60 -14.55
N ASP A 216 34.98 -2.27 -14.16
CA ASP A 216 34.99 -3.45 -13.30
C ASP A 216 34.29 -3.14 -11.99
N VAL A 217 32.97 -3.33 -11.99
CA VAL A 217 32.15 -3.32 -10.79
C VAL A 217 32.42 -4.65 -10.10
N SER A 218 33.07 -4.61 -8.93
CA SER A 218 33.31 -5.77 -8.09
C SER A 218 32.04 -6.64 -8.01
N GLU A 219 32.21 -7.98 -8.15
CA GLU A 219 31.16 -9.01 -8.31
C GLU A 219 30.05 -9.02 -7.22
N ASP A 220 30.15 -8.20 -6.17
CA ASP A 220 29.23 -8.18 -5.03
C ASP A 220 28.12 -7.10 -5.11
N VAL A 221 28.05 -6.30 -6.16
CA VAL A 221 27.02 -5.24 -6.29
C VAL A 221 25.79 -5.77 -7.03
N LYS A 222 24.73 -6.08 -6.30
CA LYS A 222 23.45 -6.46 -6.89
C LYS A 222 22.84 -5.30 -7.67
N THR A 223 22.74 -5.44 -8.99
CA THR A 223 22.05 -4.47 -9.83
C THR A 223 20.57 -4.78 -9.92
N GLN A 224 19.74 -3.77 -9.78
CA GLN A 224 18.29 -3.86 -9.85
C GLN A 224 17.76 -3.17 -11.11
N LYS A 225 16.78 -3.79 -11.78
CA LYS A 225 16.07 -3.15 -12.89
C LYS A 225 15.10 -2.10 -12.35
N CYS A 226 15.21 -0.87 -12.86
CA CYS A 226 14.35 0.24 -12.47
C CYS A 226 13.63 0.78 -13.71
N SER A 227 12.34 1.11 -13.57
CA SER A 227 11.59 1.76 -14.64
C SER A 227 12.05 3.21 -14.80
N ILE A 228 12.12 3.68 -16.05
CA ILE A 228 12.40 5.10 -16.36
C ILE A 228 11.11 5.92 -16.22
N THR A 229 9.97 5.33 -16.53
CA THR A 229 8.66 6.01 -16.50
C THR A 229 8.04 6.05 -15.11
N ASP A 230 8.38 5.11 -14.25
CA ASP A 230 7.90 4.99 -12.89
C ASP A 230 9.02 4.42 -12.00
N PRO A 231 9.97 5.27 -11.55
CA PRO A 231 11.16 4.85 -10.83
C PRO A 231 10.90 4.23 -9.45
N GLU A 232 9.74 4.50 -8.87
CA GLU A 232 9.34 4.00 -7.54
C GLU A 232 8.82 2.57 -7.60
N SER A 233 8.37 2.12 -8.78
CA SER A 233 7.88 0.76 -8.96
C SER A 233 9.00 -0.28 -8.94
N GLY A 234 8.70 -1.46 -8.36
CA GLY A 234 9.62 -2.58 -8.27
C GLY A 234 9.47 -3.58 -9.42
N TRP A 235 10.59 -4.17 -9.86
CA TRP A 235 10.58 -5.23 -10.86
C TRP A 235 10.20 -6.55 -10.20
N PHE A 236 8.96 -6.98 -10.42
CA PHE A 236 8.34 -8.14 -9.77
C PHE A 236 8.11 -9.29 -10.76
N ARG A 237 8.33 -10.52 -10.30
CA ARG A 237 8.05 -11.73 -11.07
C ARG A 237 6.71 -12.31 -10.63
N LYS A 238 5.72 -12.23 -11.52
CA LYS A 238 4.39 -12.82 -11.29
C LYS A 238 4.28 -14.16 -12.03
N GLY A 239 4.26 -15.25 -11.27
CA GLY A 239 4.24 -16.60 -11.84
C GLY A 239 5.54 -16.98 -12.57
N GLU A 240 5.50 -18.05 -13.37
CA GLU A 240 6.73 -18.60 -13.97
C GLU A 240 7.31 -17.75 -15.10
N HIS A 241 6.52 -16.95 -15.82
CA HIS A 241 6.94 -16.33 -17.07
C HIS A 241 6.73 -14.81 -17.21
N LYS A 242 6.09 -14.14 -16.26
CA LYS A 242 5.81 -12.70 -16.41
C LYS A 242 6.57 -11.84 -15.40
N HIS A 243 7.44 -10.98 -15.90
CA HIS A 243 8.05 -9.91 -15.13
C HIS A 243 7.33 -8.61 -15.45
N VAL A 244 6.93 -7.88 -14.40
CA VAL A 244 6.23 -6.59 -14.50
C VAL A 244 6.79 -5.63 -13.46
N PHE A 245 6.67 -4.34 -13.74
CA PHE A 245 6.81 -3.35 -12.69
C PHE A 245 5.52 -3.33 -11.88
N ALA A 246 5.65 -3.39 -10.56
CA ALA A 246 4.52 -3.49 -9.64
C ALA A 246 4.81 -2.77 -8.33
N TYR A 247 3.75 -2.50 -7.59
CA TYR A 247 3.78 -2.13 -6.18
C TYR A 247 3.24 -3.28 -5.34
N ALA A 248 3.82 -3.51 -4.19
CA ALA A 248 3.27 -4.33 -3.13
C ALA A 248 2.43 -3.44 -2.22
N ILE A 249 1.17 -3.79 -2.03
CA ILE A 249 0.27 -3.10 -1.10
C ILE A 249 0.00 -4.09 0.03
N GLU A 250 0.51 -3.77 1.21
CA GLU A 250 0.17 -4.50 2.42
C GLU A 250 -1.06 -3.87 3.05
N THR A 251 -2.00 -4.68 3.45
CA THR A 251 -3.23 -4.24 4.10
C THR A 251 -3.42 -5.01 5.40
N ALA A 252 -3.90 -4.30 6.39
CA ALA A 252 -4.35 -4.87 7.65
C ALA A 252 -5.86 -4.69 7.75
N CYS A 253 -6.58 -5.76 8.04
CA CYS A 253 -8.02 -5.71 8.23
C CYS A 253 -8.46 -6.44 9.50
N ASP A 254 -9.66 -6.13 9.97
CA ASP A 254 -10.29 -6.86 11.05
C ASP A 254 -10.98 -8.15 10.54
N LYS A 255 -11.60 -8.91 11.44
CA LYS A 255 -12.36 -10.13 11.10
C LYS A 255 -13.59 -9.91 10.21
N HIS A 256 -14.06 -8.67 10.09
CA HIS A 256 -15.18 -8.27 9.25
C HIS A 256 -14.77 -7.72 7.88
N GLY A 257 -13.45 -7.57 7.67
CA GLY A 257 -12.88 -7.03 6.42
C GLY A 257 -12.74 -5.50 6.41
N TRP A 258 -12.90 -4.82 7.55
CA TRP A 258 -12.60 -3.40 7.65
C TRP A 258 -11.10 -3.17 7.62
N ILE A 259 -10.66 -2.30 6.73
CA ILE A 259 -9.24 -1.98 6.60
C ILE A 259 -8.84 -1.01 7.71
N LEU A 260 -7.85 -1.43 8.53
CA LEU A 260 -7.30 -0.69 9.65
C LEU A 260 -6.06 0.12 9.27
N GLY A 261 -5.35 -0.33 8.26
CA GLY A 261 -4.15 0.33 7.78
C GLY A 261 -3.64 -0.27 6.48
N TYR A 262 -2.81 0.47 5.79
CA TYR A 262 -2.13 0.01 4.59
C TYR A 262 -0.75 0.62 4.46
N SER A 263 0.13 -0.06 3.72
CA SER A 263 1.42 0.47 3.27
C SER A 263 1.67 0.11 1.81
N VAL A 264 2.43 0.94 1.12
CA VAL A 264 2.72 0.75 -0.31
C VAL A 264 4.23 0.75 -0.51
N HIS A 265 4.73 -0.30 -1.15
CA HIS A 265 6.16 -0.53 -1.36
C HIS A 265 6.45 -0.93 -2.80
N PRO A 266 7.71 -0.80 -3.27
CA PRO A 266 8.12 -1.39 -4.54
C PRO A 266 7.86 -2.90 -4.55
N GLY A 267 7.27 -3.43 -5.63
CA GLY A 267 6.82 -4.82 -5.69
C GLY A 267 7.93 -5.90 -5.66
N ASN A 268 9.18 -5.51 -5.61
CA ASN A 268 10.33 -6.41 -5.45
C ASN A 268 10.82 -6.49 -4.00
N GLU A 269 10.21 -5.77 -3.08
CA GLU A 269 10.48 -5.90 -1.66
C GLU A 269 9.72 -7.09 -1.07
N HIS A 270 10.34 -7.78 -0.12
CA HIS A 270 9.72 -8.94 0.51
C HIS A 270 8.87 -8.49 1.69
N ASP A 271 7.69 -9.10 1.88
CA ASP A 271 6.70 -8.75 2.90
C ASP A 271 7.30 -8.67 4.32
N SER A 272 8.24 -9.56 4.65
CA SER A 272 8.94 -9.50 5.94
C SER A 272 9.79 -8.24 6.17
N ARG A 273 10.13 -7.51 5.12
CA ARG A 273 10.94 -6.28 5.21
C ARG A 273 10.07 -5.04 5.32
N THR A 274 8.88 -5.10 4.74
CA THR A 274 7.94 -3.99 4.66
C THR A 274 6.97 -3.95 5.83
N PHE A 275 6.73 -5.11 6.48
CA PHE A 275 5.83 -5.29 7.61
C PHE A 275 5.94 -4.20 8.69
N LYS A 276 7.16 -3.77 9.03
CA LYS A 276 7.37 -2.77 10.10
C LYS A 276 6.66 -1.46 9.82
N SER A 277 6.60 -1.00 8.57
CA SER A 277 5.96 0.26 8.19
C SER A 277 4.44 0.20 8.37
N LEU A 278 3.82 -0.95 8.08
CA LEU A 278 2.41 -1.19 8.35
C LEU A 278 2.16 -1.34 9.85
N TYR A 279 2.99 -2.13 10.54
CA TYR A 279 2.85 -2.40 11.97
C TYR A 279 2.90 -1.13 12.82
N ASP A 280 3.77 -0.18 12.48
CA ASP A 280 3.87 1.09 13.22
C ASP A 280 2.57 1.90 13.19
N LYS A 281 1.74 1.74 12.15
CA LYS A 281 0.41 2.34 12.05
C LYS A 281 -0.63 1.58 12.89
N LEU A 282 -0.41 0.29 13.14
CA LEU A 282 -1.35 -0.58 13.85
C LEU A 282 -1.14 -0.57 15.37
N LYS A 283 0.03 -0.15 15.86
CA LYS A 283 0.37 -0.14 17.29
C LYS A 283 -0.67 0.60 18.15
N GLY A 284 -1.27 1.66 17.63
CA GLY A 284 -2.29 2.43 18.33
C GLY A 284 -3.57 1.66 18.69
N TYR A 285 -3.85 0.58 17.96
CA TYR A 285 -5.04 -0.26 18.20
C TYR A 285 -4.85 -1.32 19.28
N GLN A 286 -3.60 -1.60 19.69
CA GLN A 286 -3.24 -2.60 20.71
C GLN A 286 -3.94 -3.96 20.48
N PRO A 287 -3.77 -4.60 19.31
CA PRO A 287 -4.43 -5.86 19.02
C PRO A 287 -3.92 -6.98 19.93
N GLU A 288 -4.79 -7.90 20.31
CA GLU A 288 -4.37 -9.12 21.03
C GLU A 288 -3.62 -10.09 20.12
N MET A 289 -3.98 -10.11 18.83
CA MET A 289 -3.47 -11.08 17.87
C MET A 289 -3.29 -10.48 16.49
N ILE A 290 -2.16 -10.82 15.84
CA ILE A 290 -1.94 -10.54 14.42
C ILE A 290 -1.79 -11.86 13.66
N VAL A 291 -2.65 -12.04 12.67
CA VAL A 291 -2.69 -13.19 11.76
C VAL A 291 -2.04 -12.76 10.44
N ALA A 292 -1.02 -13.46 9.99
CA ALA A 292 -0.37 -13.17 8.73
C ALA A 292 0.06 -14.46 8.01
N ASP A 293 0.33 -14.36 6.72
CA ASP A 293 0.72 -15.50 5.89
C ASP A 293 2.15 -15.99 6.18
N ALA A 294 2.59 -17.03 5.47
CA ALA A 294 3.92 -17.63 5.64
C ALA A 294 5.07 -16.71 5.19
N GLY A 295 4.80 -15.66 4.42
CA GLY A 295 5.76 -14.64 3.99
C GLY A 295 6.26 -13.80 5.17
N TYR A 296 5.40 -13.55 6.14
CA TYR A 296 5.71 -12.79 7.36
C TYR A 296 6.33 -13.64 8.48
N LYS A 297 6.35 -14.96 8.35
CA LYS A 297 6.87 -15.86 9.39
C LYS A 297 8.39 -15.78 9.48
N THR A 298 8.87 -14.81 10.22
CA THR A 298 10.29 -14.62 10.52
C THR A 298 10.52 -14.44 12.02
N PRO A 299 11.69 -14.84 12.56
CA PRO A 299 12.00 -14.62 13.97
C PRO A 299 11.90 -13.16 14.39
N ALA A 300 12.35 -12.24 13.53
CA ALA A 300 12.34 -10.80 13.81
C ALA A 300 10.92 -10.25 13.97
N ILE A 301 9.98 -10.65 13.10
CA ILE A 301 8.57 -10.24 13.22
C ILE A 301 7.92 -10.86 14.44
N ALA A 302 8.17 -12.16 14.68
CA ALA A 302 7.63 -12.84 15.86
C ALA A 302 8.12 -12.19 17.16
N HIS A 303 9.41 -11.87 17.24
CA HIS A 303 10.00 -11.18 18.41
C HIS A 303 9.39 -9.80 18.62
N LEU A 304 9.27 -9.00 17.56
CA LEU A 304 8.67 -7.67 17.61
C LEU A 304 7.24 -7.71 18.19
N LEU A 305 6.41 -8.66 17.72
CA LEU A 305 5.04 -8.78 18.17
C LEU A 305 4.96 -9.26 19.63
N LEU A 306 5.83 -10.22 20.01
CA LEU A 306 5.89 -10.72 21.39
C LEU A 306 6.44 -9.69 22.37
N GLU A 307 7.36 -8.81 21.97
CA GLU A 307 7.82 -7.68 22.80
C GLU A 307 6.69 -6.69 23.11
N ASP A 308 5.77 -6.51 22.16
CA ASP A 308 4.58 -5.66 22.33
C ASP A 308 3.36 -6.46 22.90
N GLU A 309 3.59 -7.67 23.45
CA GLU A 309 2.57 -8.58 24.04
C GLU A 309 1.48 -9.03 23.06
N ILE A 310 1.73 -8.94 21.76
CA ILE A 310 0.80 -9.35 20.71
C ILE A 310 1.10 -10.79 20.30
N LYS A 311 0.06 -11.63 20.22
CA LYS A 311 0.16 -13.02 19.80
C LYS A 311 0.32 -13.14 18.28
N PRO A 312 1.49 -13.55 17.75
CA PRO A 312 1.67 -13.79 16.33
C PRO A 312 1.00 -15.10 15.91
N LEU A 313 0.20 -15.09 14.86
CA LEU A 313 -0.43 -16.28 14.30
C LEU A 313 0.01 -16.47 12.85
N PHE A 314 0.93 -17.43 12.64
CA PHE A 314 1.45 -17.76 11.33
C PHE A 314 1.10 -19.21 10.97
N PRO A 315 0.87 -19.51 9.67
CA PRO A 315 0.61 -20.87 9.24
C PRO A 315 1.80 -21.79 9.49
N TYR A 316 1.52 -23.05 9.79
CA TYR A 316 2.56 -24.04 9.91
C TYR A 316 3.23 -24.26 8.56
N LYS A 317 4.53 -24.05 8.51
CA LYS A 317 5.36 -24.37 7.35
C LYS A 317 6.20 -25.59 7.68
N ARG A 318 6.00 -26.67 6.92
CA ARG A 318 6.81 -27.88 7.09
C ARG A 318 8.28 -27.55 6.83
N PRO A 319 9.21 -27.86 7.76
CA PRO A 319 10.62 -27.63 7.55
C PRO A 319 11.10 -28.40 6.31
N MET A 320 11.73 -27.70 5.38
CA MET A 320 12.38 -28.32 4.24
C MET A 320 13.80 -28.74 4.67
N THR A 321 14.00 -30.04 4.90
CA THR A 321 15.32 -30.60 5.21
C THR A 321 15.96 -31.04 3.89
N LYS A 322 17.19 -30.64 3.65
CA LYS A 322 17.98 -31.14 2.51
C LYS A 322 18.18 -32.64 2.64
N GLU A 323 18.27 -33.34 1.50
CA GLU A 323 18.58 -34.78 1.47
C GLU A 323 19.89 -35.04 2.18
N GLY A 324 19.93 -36.06 3.02
CA GLY A 324 21.09 -36.40 3.86
C GLY A 324 21.16 -35.71 5.23
N PHE A 325 20.23 -34.76 5.53
CA PHE A 325 20.14 -34.14 6.86
C PHE A 325 18.97 -34.70 7.68
N PHE A 326 19.16 -34.75 9.00
CA PHE A 326 18.11 -35.17 9.93
C PHE A 326 16.93 -34.19 9.92
N LYS A 327 15.72 -34.72 10.05
CA LYS A 327 14.49 -33.92 10.11
C LYS A 327 14.22 -33.50 11.55
N LYS A 328 13.54 -32.37 11.74
CA LYS A 328 13.24 -31.83 13.06
C LYS A 328 12.61 -32.83 14.04
N TYR A 329 11.76 -33.75 13.56
CA TYR A 329 11.10 -34.74 14.38
C TYR A 329 12.02 -35.93 14.75
N GLU A 330 13.24 -35.97 14.26
CA GLU A 330 14.27 -36.98 14.61
C GLU A 330 15.10 -36.54 15.81
N TYR A 331 14.84 -35.32 16.33
CA TYR A 331 15.47 -34.80 17.54
C TYR A 331 14.44 -34.73 18.66
N ALA A 332 14.83 -35.15 19.86
CA ALA A 332 14.11 -34.87 21.12
C ALA A 332 14.88 -33.79 21.89
N TYR A 333 14.16 -32.82 22.41
CA TYR A 333 14.78 -31.83 23.30
C TYR A 333 14.82 -32.35 24.72
N ASP A 334 15.99 -32.28 25.33
CA ASP A 334 16.25 -32.66 26.73
C ASP A 334 16.35 -31.37 27.54
N GLU A 335 15.33 -31.08 28.38
CA GLU A 335 15.26 -29.89 29.22
C GLU A 335 16.33 -29.87 30.31
N TYR A 336 16.79 -31.06 30.79
CA TYR A 336 17.78 -31.15 31.84
C TYR A 336 19.18 -30.75 31.39
N TYR A 337 19.57 -31.17 30.18
CA TYR A 337 20.87 -30.85 29.60
C TYR A 337 20.82 -29.67 28.62
N ASP A 338 19.65 -29.04 28.41
CA ASP A 338 19.44 -27.96 27.42
C ASP A 338 20.03 -28.32 26.04
N CYS A 339 19.74 -29.50 25.56
CA CYS A 339 20.28 -30.00 24.30
C CYS A 339 19.25 -30.78 23.47
N TYR A 340 19.52 -30.90 22.18
CA TYR A 340 18.75 -31.75 21.28
C TYR A 340 19.46 -33.10 21.10
N ILE A 341 18.77 -34.20 21.43
CA ILE A 341 19.25 -35.56 21.28
C ILE A 341 18.67 -36.14 19.98
N TYR A 342 19.53 -36.66 19.12
CA TYR A 342 19.10 -37.44 17.96
C TYR A 342 18.62 -38.84 18.40
N VAL A 343 17.36 -39.13 18.08
CA VAL A 343 16.77 -40.45 18.35
C VAL A 343 16.66 -41.21 17.04
N PRO A 344 17.59 -42.12 16.74
CA PRO A 344 17.49 -42.94 15.53
C PRO A 344 16.21 -43.77 15.56
N LYS A 345 15.41 -43.73 14.49
CA LYS A 345 14.28 -44.65 14.33
C LYS A 345 14.85 -46.05 14.18
N ILE A 346 14.78 -46.83 15.23
CA ILE A 346 15.01 -48.30 15.14
C ILE A 346 13.85 -48.83 14.30
N LYS A 347 14.13 -49.24 13.06
CA LYS A 347 13.18 -50.02 12.27
C LYS A 347 13.13 -51.40 12.90
N TYR A 348 12.02 -51.71 13.58
CA TYR A 348 11.66 -53.07 13.92
C TYR A 348 11.20 -53.80 12.66
#